data_89d8c50df01a013b4826d4b857679bf0
#
_entry.id   89d8c50df01a013b4826d4b857679bf0
#
_cell.length_a   1.000
_cell.length_b   1.000
_cell.length_c   1.000
_cell.angle_alpha   90.00
_cell.angle_beta   90.00
_cell.angle_gamma   90.00
#
_symmetry.space_group_name_H-M   'P 1'
#
loop_
_entity.id
_entity.type
_entity.pdbx_description
1 polymer ?
#
loop_
_entity_poly.entity_id
_entity_poly.type
_entity_poly.pdbx_seq_one_letter_code
_entity_poly.pdbx_strand_id
1 'polypeptide(L)'
;RLWIEPGQRLSLQRHQHRLEHWYVAAGEGVVSLDGTQHAAQAGNNFDVPCSCVHRATAGTEGLLIVEVQRGSILCEDDIERFADDYGRVAAPVG
;
A
#
# COMPACT_ATOMS: atom_id res chain seq x y z
N ARG A 1 -9.95 6.43 -1.16
CA ARG A 1 -9.83 5.19 -1.92
C ARG A 1 -8.65 5.29 -2.90
N LEU A 2 -8.07 4.16 -3.23
CA LEU A 2 -6.92 4.06 -4.12
C LEU A 2 -7.31 3.27 -5.37
N TRP A 3 -7.03 3.83 -6.53
CA TRP A 3 -7.07 3.09 -7.78
C TRP A 3 -5.63 2.86 -8.26
N ILE A 4 -5.29 1.62 -8.56
CA ILE A 4 -3.99 1.24 -9.10
C ILE A 4 -4.22 0.71 -10.51
N GLU A 5 -3.66 1.41 -11.49
CA GLU A 5 -3.81 1.05 -12.90
C GLU A 5 -3.27 -0.35 -13.19
N PRO A 6 -3.83 -1.05 -14.20
CA PRO A 6 -3.32 -2.37 -14.58
C PRO A 6 -1.80 -2.40 -14.74
N GLY A 7 -1.19 -3.37 -14.11
CA GLY A 7 0.27 -3.57 -14.17
C GLY A 7 1.12 -2.60 -13.36
N GLN A 8 0.50 -1.63 -12.69
CA GLN A 8 1.22 -0.68 -11.83
C GLN A 8 1.19 -1.11 -10.37
N ARG A 9 1.97 -0.43 -9.54
CA ARG A 9 2.07 -0.72 -8.12
C ARG A 9 2.34 0.55 -7.31
N LEU A 10 1.91 0.53 -6.06
CA LEU A 10 2.27 1.55 -5.09
C LEU A 10 3.76 1.43 -4.75
N SER A 11 4.33 2.50 -4.19
CA SER A 11 5.67 2.42 -3.60
C SER A 11 5.71 1.38 -2.49
N LEU A 12 6.87 0.78 -2.25
CA LEU A 12 7.12 0.00 -1.05
C LEU A 12 7.33 0.99 0.09
N GLN A 13 6.46 0.98 1.10
CA GLN A 13 6.36 2.07 2.07
C GLN A 13 5.95 1.59 3.44
N ARG A 14 6.13 2.44 4.45
CA ARG A 14 5.55 2.26 5.78
C ARG A 14 5.11 3.60 6.37
N HIS A 15 4.23 3.51 7.37
CA HIS A 15 3.76 4.65 8.16
C HIS A 15 4.08 4.40 9.63
N GLN A 16 4.54 5.42 10.35
CA GLN A 16 4.98 5.29 11.74
C GLN A 16 3.83 5.48 12.75
N HIS A 17 2.86 6.32 12.40
CA HIS A 17 1.87 6.82 13.37
C HIS A 17 0.44 6.41 13.04
N ARG A 18 0.23 5.62 12.00
CA ARG A 18 -1.10 5.17 11.64
C ARG A 18 -1.08 3.70 11.21
N LEU A 19 -2.21 3.05 11.43
CA LEU A 19 -2.52 1.77 10.81
C LEU A 19 -3.57 2.00 9.71
N GLU A 20 -3.68 1.07 8.80
CA GLU A 20 -4.66 1.12 7.74
C GLU A 20 -5.42 -0.20 7.67
N HIS A 21 -6.69 -0.11 7.31
CA HIS A 21 -7.49 -1.26 6.94
C HIS A 21 -7.86 -1.12 5.48
N TRP A 22 -7.55 -2.12 4.68
CA TRP A 22 -7.79 -2.13 3.24
C TRP A 22 -8.88 -3.12 2.88
N TYR A 23 -9.89 -2.65 2.15
CA TYR A 23 -10.91 -3.48 1.54
C TYR A 23 -10.73 -3.43 0.02
N VAL A 24 -10.60 -4.59 -0.61
CA VAL A 24 -10.48 -4.68 -2.06
C VAL A 24 -11.90 -4.61 -2.65
N ALA A 25 -12.22 -3.50 -3.30
CA ALA A 25 -13.56 -3.25 -3.85
C ALA A 25 -13.73 -3.80 -5.26
N ALA A 26 -12.66 -3.83 -6.07
CA ALA A 26 -12.70 -4.31 -7.45
C ALA A 26 -11.30 -4.65 -7.94
N GLY A 27 -11.23 -5.48 -8.97
CA GLY A 27 -9.98 -5.86 -9.60
C GLY A 27 -9.25 -7.00 -8.91
N GLU A 28 -7.96 -7.11 -9.18
CA GLU A 28 -7.12 -8.17 -8.62
C GLU A 28 -5.65 -7.73 -8.60
N GLY A 29 -4.88 -8.40 -7.76
CA GLY A 29 -3.45 -8.10 -7.66
C GLY A 29 -2.80 -8.83 -6.51
N VAL A 30 -1.76 -8.22 -5.96
CA VAL A 30 -0.98 -8.75 -4.85
C VAL A 30 -0.76 -7.65 -3.81
N VAL A 31 -0.98 -7.97 -2.54
CA VAL A 31 -0.65 -7.11 -1.41
C VAL A 31 0.54 -7.73 -0.68
N SER A 32 1.60 -6.97 -0.53
CA SER A 32 2.79 -7.38 0.22
C SER A 32 2.79 -6.69 1.58
N LEU A 33 2.92 -7.48 2.64
CA LEU A 33 2.97 -7.03 4.03
C LEU A 33 4.20 -7.63 4.70
N ASP A 34 5.18 -6.79 5.03
CA ASP A 34 6.46 -7.21 5.63
C ASP A 34 7.10 -8.39 4.89
N GLY A 35 7.10 -8.33 3.56
CA GLY A 35 7.71 -9.34 2.71
C GLY A 35 6.83 -10.55 2.42
N THR A 36 5.68 -10.69 3.05
CA THR A 36 4.73 -11.78 2.75
C THR A 36 3.74 -11.29 1.70
N GLN A 37 3.60 -12.06 0.62
CA GLN A 37 2.70 -11.72 -0.48
C GLN A 37 1.36 -12.43 -0.32
N HIS A 38 0.28 -11.67 -0.54
CA HIS A 38 -1.08 -12.15 -0.47
C HIS A 38 -1.80 -11.84 -1.78
N ALA A 39 -2.50 -12.83 -2.33
CA ALA A 39 -3.38 -12.59 -3.45
C ALA A 39 -4.52 -11.64 -3.03
N ALA A 40 -4.80 -10.64 -3.84
CA ALA A 40 -5.85 -9.65 -3.60
C ALA A 40 -6.95 -9.79 -4.65
N GLN A 41 -8.18 -9.97 -4.19
CA GLN A 41 -9.37 -10.05 -5.03
C GLN A 41 -10.49 -9.27 -4.36
N ALA A 42 -11.49 -8.87 -5.13
CA ALA A 42 -12.66 -8.18 -4.60
C ALA A 42 -13.25 -8.93 -3.40
N GLY A 43 -13.51 -8.21 -2.33
CA GLY A 43 -14.01 -8.76 -1.08
C GLY A 43 -12.94 -9.08 -0.04
N ASN A 44 -11.67 -9.09 -0.39
CA ASN A 44 -10.59 -9.33 0.56
C ASN A 44 -10.35 -8.11 1.45
N ASN A 45 -9.90 -8.37 2.66
CA ASN A 45 -9.53 -7.36 3.65
C ASN A 45 -8.10 -7.59 4.11
N PHE A 46 -7.37 -6.51 4.31
CA PHE A 46 -6.01 -6.54 4.82
C PHE A 46 -5.83 -5.49 5.90
N ASP A 47 -5.21 -5.88 7.01
CA ASP A 47 -4.77 -4.94 8.03
C ASP A 47 -3.30 -4.59 7.78
N VAL A 48 -3.02 -3.30 7.75
CA VAL A 48 -1.67 -2.77 7.58
C VAL A 48 -1.29 -2.06 8.88
N PRO A 49 -0.60 -2.75 9.80
CA PRO A 49 -0.22 -2.16 11.09
C PRO A 49 0.76 -1.00 10.93
N CYS A 50 0.92 -0.21 11.99
CA CYS A 50 1.98 0.79 12.06
C CYS A 50 3.32 0.12 11.79
N SER A 51 4.20 0.80 11.07
CA SER A 51 5.56 0.36 10.73
C SER A 51 5.63 -0.87 9.81
N CYS A 52 4.50 -1.42 9.39
CA CYS A 52 4.49 -2.51 8.42
C CYS A 52 4.94 -2.00 7.04
N VAL A 53 5.96 -2.63 6.49
CA VAL A 53 6.44 -2.32 5.13
C VAL A 53 5.50 -2.99 4.14
N HIS A 54 4.82 -2.20 3.33
CA HIS A 54 3.73 -2.70 2.50
C HIS A 54 3.75 -2.13 1.08
N ARG A 55 3.12 -2.88 0.19
CA ARG A 55 2.92 -2.49 -1.21
C ARG A 55 1.70 -3.21 -1.76
N ALA A 56 0.97 -2.57 -2.66
CA ALA A 56 -0.05 -3.23 -3.48
C ALA A 56 0.35 -3.12 -4.94
N THR A 57 0.19 -4.22 -5.67
CA THR A 57 0.48 -4.32 -7.10
C THR A 57 -0.80 -4.75 -7.81
N ALA A 58 -1.21 -4.00 -8.81
CA ALA A 58 -2.39 -4.35 -9.60
C ALA A 58 -2.04 -5.38 -10.67
N GLY A 59 -2.95 -6.31 -10.91
CA GLY A 59 -2.89 -7.22 -12.03
C GLY A 59 -3.45 -6.59 -13.30
N THR A 60 -3.92 -7.41 -14.24
CA THR A 60 -4.35 -6.96 -15.58
C THR A 60 -5.63 -6.14 -15.58
N GLU A 61 -6.45 -6.24 -14.54
CA GLU A 61 -7.72 -5.51 -14.41
C GLU A 61 -7.62 -4.25 -13.55
N GLY A 62 -6.44 -3.97 -13.02
CA GLY A 62 -6.28 -2.92 -12.03
C GLY A 62 -6.73 -3.38 -10.65
N LEU A 63 -6.64 -2.49 -9.66
CA LEU A 63 -6.97 -2.79 -8.28
C LEU A 63 -7.56 -1.57 -7.61
N LEU A 64 -8.79 -1.69 -7.11
CA LEU A 64 -9.46 -0.64 -6.36
C LEU A 64 -9.50 -1.01 -4.88
N ILE A 65 -8.86 -0.19 -4.06
CA ILE A 65 -8.79 -0.37 -2.61
C ILE A 65 -9.50 0.79 -1.92
N VAL A 66 -10.38 0.45 -0.98
CA VAL A 66 -10.94 1.41 -0.03
C VAL A 66 -10.12 1.27 1.25
N GLU A 67 -9.52 2.36 1.70
CA GLU A 67 -8.70 2.35 2.91
C GLU A 67 -9.34 3.18 4.01
N VAL A 68 -9.21 2.70 5.25
CA VAL A 68 -9.55 3.42 6.47
C VAL A 68 -8.25 3.58 7.26
N GLN A 69 -7.90 4.81 7.56
CA GLN A 69 -6.69 5.15 8.32
C GLN A 69 -7.08 5.44 9.76
N ARG A 70 -6.33 4.89 10.71
CA ARG A 70 -6.51 5.13 12.14
C ARG A 70 -5.15 5.33 12.80
N GLY A 71 -5.06 6.31 13.69
CA GLY A 71 -3.82 6.57 14.41
C GLY A 71 -3.83 7.91 15.13
N SER A 72 -2.77 8.15 15.90
CA SER A 72 -2.61 9.39 16.67
C SER A 72 -2.29 10.58 15.77
N ILE A 73 -1.67 10.35 14.62
CA ILE A 73 -1.30 11.38 13.66
C ILE A 73 -1.67 10.88 12.27
N LEU A 74 -2.59 11.57 11.62
CA LEU A 74 -2.98 11.29 10.23
C LEU A 74 -2.43 12.41 9.35
N CYS A 75 -1.16 12.29 8.98
CA CYS A 75 -0.42 13.28 8.22
C CYS A 75 0.15 12.64 6.95
N GLU A 76 0.07 13.35 5.83
CA GLU A 76 0.60 12.86 4.56
C GLU A 76 2.11 12.68 4.59
N ASP A 77 2.82 13.41 5.46
CA ASP A 77 4.27 13.29 5.62
C ASP A 77 4.67 12.05 6.43
N ASP A 78 3.71 11.35 7.06
CA ASP A 78 3.95 10.10 7.77
C ASP A 78 4.09 8.95 6.78
N ILE A 79 5.11 9.00 5.96
CA ILE A 79 5.40 7.98 4.96
C ILE A 79 6.91 7.88 4.74
N GLU A 80 7.38 6.65 4.72
CA GLU A 80 8.76 6.32 4.34
C GLU A 80 8.69 5.37 3.15
N ARG A 81 9.25 5.78 2.02
CA ARG A 81 9.26 4.99 0.79
C ARG A 81 10.60 4.32 0.60
N PHE A 82 10.61 3.01 0.33
CA PHE A 82 11.81 2.20 0.13
C PHE A 82 12.07 1.91 -1.34
N ALA A 83 11.01 1.78 -2.13
CA ALA A 83 11.09 1.59 -3.58
C ALA A 83 9.86 2.23 -4.21
N ASP A 84 10.06 3.03 -5.24
CA ASP A 84 8.97 3.79 -5.87
C ASP A 84 9.24 3.93 -7.36
N ASP A 85 8.33 3.41 -8.17
CA ASP A 85 8.41 3.50 -9.63
C ASP A 85 8.27 4.93 -10.14
N TYR A 86 7.83 5.85 -9.29
CA TYR A 86 7.62 7.26 -9.61
C TYR A 86 8.75 8.19 -9.11
N GLY A 87 9.84 7.60 -8.60
CA GLY A 87 11.05 8.35 -8.24
C GLY A 87 10.97 9.16 -6.96
N ARG A 88 10.07 8.81 -6.01
CA ARG A 88 9.89 9.55 -4.76
C ARG A 88 10.70 9.02 -3.59
N VAL A 89 11.59 8.07 -3.83
CA VAL A 89 12.48 7.56 -2.79
C VAL A 89 13.57 8.61 -2.53
N ALA A 90 13.77 8.96 -1.26
CA ALA A 90 14.86 9.85 -0.87
C ALA A 90 16.19 9.22 -1.27
N ALA A 91 17.11 10.05 -1.81
CA ALA A 91 18.44 9.57 -2.14
C ALA A 91 19.10 9.01 -0.88
N PRO A 92 19.82 7.87 -0.99
CA PRO A 92 20.55 7.35 0.17
C PRO A 92 21.53 8.40 0.67
N VAL A 93 21.52 8.64 1.96
CA VAL A 93 22.54 9.46 2.63
C VAL A 93 23.76 8.56 2.75
N GLY A 94 24.64 8.71 1.81
CA GLY A 94 25.81 7.85 1.76
C GLY A 94 27.07 8.57 1.97
#